data_e30112582fb04ef7f97488d1a6d00adb
#
_entry.id   e30112582fb04ef7f97488d1a6d00adb
#
_cell.length_a   1.000
_cell.length_b   1.000
_cell.length_c   1.000
_cell.angle_alpha   90.00
_cell.angle_beta   90.00
_cell.angle_gamma   90.00
#
_symmetry.space_group_name_H-M   'P 1'
#
loop_
_entity.id
_entity.type
_entity.pdbx_description
1 polymer ?
#
loop_
_entity_poly.entity_id
_entity_poly.type
_entity_poly.pdbx_seq_one_letter_code
_entity_poly.pdbx_strand_id
1 'polypeptide(L)'
;VTTAIETDGLTRAFPSGTAVDGLTFDVRSGEVLALLGPNGAGKTTTIRLLNGVLRPDRGSARVLGLDPAVDGDAVRRRTGVLTENAGLDERLTPRENLAFAARIRGLDSRDADRRAAGLLERFAMSAEADRQITGFSTGQRKRVALARALLHDPDVLFLDEPTSGLDPAATRDVVDLIGSLAADHGRTVILCTHFLGEAGRLADRMAVLHHGRLQAFGEPEAIAAELWSGLGVDLDLGAEAGAATLARIQRVDGVLDATAVDGGASVLVRDREVLPGLIAALVAADVRVYAATPRPPTLEDVYFELEARRSKTPGGQPDLAERAA
;
A
#
# COMPACT_ATOMS: atom_id res chain seq x y z
N VAL A 1 0.50 -15.26 -16.74
CA VAL A 1 0.29 -13.92 -16.15
C VAL A 1 1.30 -12.98 -16.81
N THR A 2 0.81 -11.90 -17.44
CA THR A 2 1.70 -10.90 -18.08
C THR A 2 2.22 -9.94 -17.02
N THR A 3 3.49 -9.53 -17.13
CA THR A 3 4.10 -8.56 -16.25
C THR A 3 3.86 -7.15 -16.80
N ALA A 4 3.34 -6.27 -15.95
CA ALA A 4 3.10 -4.87 -16.29
C ALA A 4 4.32 -3.98 -16.00
N ILE A 5 5.06 -4.29 -14.92
CA ILE A 5 6.25 -3.54 -14.52
C ILE A 5 7.35 -4.52 -14.12
N GLU A 6 8.57 -4.24 -14.55
CA GLU A 6 9.77 -4.96 -14.16
C GLU A 6 10.88 -3.96 -13.83
N THR A 7 11.64 -4.25 -12.78
CA THR A 7 12.86 -3.49 -12.44
C THR A 7 14.00 -4.46 -12.21
N ASP A 8 15.19 -4.10 -12.65
CA ASP A 8 16.40 -4.89 -12.47
C ASP A 8 17.56 -3.97 -12.03
N GLY A 9 17.96 -4.08 -10.77
CA GLY A 9 19.04 -3.29 -10.18
C GLY A 9 18.83 -1.78 -10.26
N LEU A 10 17.57 -1.30 -10.33
CA LEU A 10 17.22 0.10 -10.56
C LEU A 10 17.83 0.99 -9.49
N THR A 11 18.65 1.97 -9.89
CA THR A 11 19.41 2.82 -8.96
C THR A 11 19.33 4.29 -9.39
N ARG A 12 19.11 5.17 -8.40
CA ARG A 12 19.14 6.61 -8.59
C ARG A 12 19.74 7.32 -7.38
N ALA A 13 20.79 8.12 -7.63
CA ALA A 13 21.42 8.97 -6.64
C ALA A 13 21.16 10.46 -6.95
N PHE A 14 21.18 11.26 -5.90
CA PHE A 14 21.16 12.72 -5.95
C PHE A 14 22.36 13.25 -5.16
N PRO A 15 22.71 14.53 -5.26
CA PRO A 15 23.78 15.12 -4.45
C PRO A 15 23.60 14.92 -2.94
N SER A 16 22.35 14.79 -2.48
CA SER A 16 21.98 14.54 -1.08
C SER A 16 22.09 13.07 -0.66
N GLY A 17 22.33 12.15 -1.58
CA GLY A 17 22.42 10.70 -1.30
C GLY A 17 21.70 9.83 -2.31
N THR A 18 21.82 8.51 -2.13
CA THR A 18 21.16 7.52 -2.98
C THR A 18 19.70 7.35 -2.55
N ALA A 19 18.77 7.71 -3.42
CA ALA A 19 17.34 7.62 -3.15
C ALA A 19 16.75 6.26 -3.52
N VAL A 20 17.32 5.57 -4.51
CA VAL A 20 16.92 4.22 -4.94
C VAL A 20 18.21 3.44 -5.20
N ASP A 21 18.37 2.26 -4.61
CA ASP A 21 19.62 1.50 -4.63
C ASP A 21 19.35 0.02 -4.92
N GLY A 22 19.53 -0.36 -6.18
CA GLY A 22 19.45 -1.74 -6.63
C GLY A 22 18.07 -2.37 -6.54
N LEU A 23 16.98 -1.63 -6.78
CA LEU A 23 15.62 -2.19 -6.71
C LEU A 23 15.38 -3.21 -7.82
N THR A 24 14.98 -4.42 -7.44
CA THR A 24 14.57 -5.50 -8.33
C THR A 24 13.25 -6.08 -7.84
N PHE A 25 12.18 -5.86 -8.60
CA PHE A 25 10.85 -6.42 -8.37
C PHE A 25 10.03 -6.40 -9.66
N ASP A 26 8.93 -7.14 -9.67
CA ASP A 26 7.96 -7.18 -10.76
C ASP A 26 6.54 -6.82 -10.26
N VAL A 27 5.66 -6.40 -11.18
CA VAL A 27 4.23 -6.20 -10.93
C VAL A 27 3.45 -6.86 -12.05
N ARG A 28 2.53 -7.72 -11.67
CA ARG A 28 1.67 -8.45 -12.61
C ARG A 28 0.59 -7.51 -13.17
N SER A 29 0.13 -7.78 -14.38
CA SER A 29 -1.00 -7.03 -14.95
C SER A 29 -2.26 -7.26 -14.12
N GLY A 30 -2.95 -6.18 -13.76
CA GLY A 30 -4.16 -6.21 -12.92
C GLY A 30 -3.91 -6.31 -11.41
N GLU A 31 -2.64 -6.28 -10.98
CA GLU A 31 -2.24 -6.39 -9.59
C GLU A 31 -2.23 -5.01 -8.90
N VAL A 32 -2.54 -4.99 -7.62
CA VAL A 32 -2.29 -3.88 -6.70
C VAL A 32 -1.04 -4.17 -5.89
N LEU A 33 0.06 -3.48 -6.18
CA LEU A 33 1.29 -3.54 -5.38
C LEU A 33 1.34 -2.37 -4.39
N ALA A 34 1.42 -2.65 -3.09
CA ALA A 34 1.75 -1.64 -2.09
C ALA A 34 3.27 -1.42 -2.00
N LEU A 35 3.71 -0.20 -2.28
CA LEU A 35 5.09 0.24 -2.09
C LEU A 35 5.19 0.99 -0.76
N LEU A 36 5.67 0.30 0.26
CA LEU A 36 5.66 0.75 1.66
C LEU A 36 7.03 1.23 2.11
N GLY A 37 7.06 2.08 3.10
CA GLY A 37 8.29 2.56 3.72
C GLY A 37 8.14 3.97 4.30
N PRO A 38 9.06 4.39 5.19
CA PRO A 38 9.03 5.72 5.80
C PRO A 38 9.24 6.82 4.75
N ASN A 39 9.09 8.07 5.19
CA ASN A 39 9.43 9.22 4.35
C ASN A 39 10.93 9.17 4.00
N GLY A 40 11.25 9.45 2.75
CA GLY A 40 12.62 9.32 2.25
C GLY A 40 13.06 7.90 1.87
N ALA A 41 12.19 6.88 1.98
CA ALA A 41 12.54 5.49 1.59
C ALA A 41 12.75 5.28 0.09
N GLY A 42 12.43 6.25 -0.76
CA GLY A 42 12.61 6.16 -2.22
C GLY A 42 11.32 5.94 -3.01
N LYS A 43 10.14 5.85 -2.38
CA LYS A 43 8.84 5.57 -3.02
C LYS A 43 8.54 6.51 -4.19
N THR A 44 8.47 7.82 -3.94
CA THR A 44 8.21 8.83 -4.97
C THR A 44 9.27 8.83 -6.08
N THR A 45 10.54 8.59 -5.72
CA THR A 45 11.64 8.50 -6.70
C THR A 45 11.44 7.29 -7.60
N THR A 46 11.03 6.15 -7.05
CA THR A 46 10.70 4.93 -7.81
C THR A 46 9.57 5.21 -8.81
N ILE A 47 8.45 5.83 -8.38
CA ILE A 47 7.37 6.24 -9.30
C ILE A 47 7.91 7.13 -10.43
N ARG A 48 8.76 8.13 -10.12
CA ARG A 48 9.31 9.05 -11.13
C ARG A 48 10.22 8.34 -12.13
N LEU A 49 10.96 7.33 -11.71
CA LEU A 49 11.76 6.48 -12.59
C LEU A 49 10.85 5.64 -13.50
N LEU A 50 9.86 4.94 -12.94
CA LEU A 50 8.92 4.10 -13.67
C LEU A 50 8.03 4.89 -14.64
N ASN A 51 7.79 6.16 -14.37
CA ASN A 51 7.00 7.04 -15.24
C ASN A 51 7.87 7.84 -16.24
N GLY A 52 9.19 7.59 -16.29
CA GLY A 52 10.12 8.23 -17.21
C GLY A 52 10.29 9.75 -16.98
N VAL A 53 10.04 10.22 -15.76
CA VAL A 53 10.32 11.61 -15.33
C VAL A 53 11.78 11.74 -14.90
N LEU A 54 12.34 10.67 -14.32
CA LEU A 54 13.77 10.55 -14.00
C LEU A 54 14.39 9.42 -14.79
N ARG A 55 15.69 9.54 -15.07
CA ARG A 55 16.50 8.45 -15.64
C ARG A 55 17.25 7.74 -14.53
N PRO A 56 17.39 6.43 -14.56
CA PRO A 56 18.24 5.72 -13.62
C PRO A 56 19.72 6.01 -13.89
N ASP A 57 20.54 5.91 -12.83
CA ASP A 57 22.00 5.97 -12.96
C ASP A 57 22.56 4.58 -13.28
N ARG A 58 21.88 3.50 -12.79
CA ARG A 58 22.20 2.09 -13.08
C ARG A 58 20.92 1.26 -13.08
N GLY A 59 21.02 0.06 -13.63
CA GLY A 59 19.91 -0.86 -13.76
C GLY A 59 18.91 -0.43 -14.84
N SER A 60 17.78 -1.10 -14.88
CA SER A 60 16.77 -0.87 -15.89
C SER A 60 15.36 -1.03 -15.32
N ALA A 61 14.38 -0.50 -16.04
CA ALA A 61 12.95 -0.73 -15.78
C ALA A 61 12.20 -0.95 -17.09
N ARG A 62 11.13 -1.72 -17.04
CA ARG A 62 10.13 -1.83 -18.10
C ARG A 62 8.75 -1.58 -17.53
N VAL A 63 7.97 -0.78 -18.24
CA VAL A 63 6.57 -0.51 -17.93
C VAL A 63 5.75 -0.81 -19.18
N LEU A 64 4.88 -1.82 -19.12
CA LEU A 64 4.11 -2.33 -20.24
C LEU A 64 5.01 -2.70 -21.44
N GLY A 65 6.21 -3.27 -21.15
CA GLY A 65 7.21 -3.64 -22.13
C GLY A 65 8.08 -2.50 -22.67
N LEU A 66 7.80 -1.23 -22.33
CA LEU A 66 8.54 -0.03 -22.73
C LEU A 66 9.62 0.33 -21.72
N ASP A 67 10.72 0.89 -22.18
CA ASP A 67 11.76 1.45 -21.31
C ASP A 67 11.42 2.92 -20.94
N PRO A 68 11.11 3.23 -19.66
CA PRO A 68 10.75 4.60 -19.27
C PRO A 68 11.86 5.63 -19.52
N ALA A 69 13.13 5.24 -19.51
CA ALA A 69 14.25 6.14 -19.72
C ALA A 69 14.41 6.56 -21.20
N VAL A 70 13.87 5.75 -22.12
CA VAL A 70 13.92 5.98 -23.57
C VAL A 70 12.55 6.39 -24.10
N ASP A 71 11.52 5.62 -23.74
CA ASP A 71 10.15 5.73 -24.27
C ASP A 71 9.21 6.47 -23.29
N GLY A 72 9.71 7.37 -22.46
CA GLY A 72 8.96 8.00 -21.37
C GLY A 72 7.62 8.62 -21.80
N ASP A 73 7.53 9.20 -22.99
CA ASP A 73 6.27 9.74 -23.52
C ASP A 73 5.26 8.64 -23.85
N ALA A 74 5.71 7.51 -24.39
CA ALA A 74 4.85 6.36 -24.66
C ALA A 74 4.35 5.71 -23.36
N VAL A 75 5.21 5.62 -22.34
CA VAL A 75 4.85 5.17 -20.99
C VAL A 75 3.79 6.10 -20.39
N ARG A 76 4.00 7.43 -20.41
CA ARG A 76 3.06 8.40 -19.83
C ARG A 76 1.71 8.46 -20.54
N ARG A 77 1.62 8.05 -21.81
CA ARG A 77 0.32 7.90 -22.49
C ARG A 77 -0.51 6.73 -21.95
N ARG A 78 0.13 5.73 -21.35
CA ARG A 78 -0.50 4.52 -20.82
C ARG A 78 -0.53 4.47 -19.28
N THR A 79 0.02 5.49 -18.62
CA THR A 79 0.09 5.54 -17.15
C THR A 79 -0.58 6.78 -16.60
N GLY A 80 -1.35 6.62 -15.53
CA GLY A 80 -1.92 7.72 -14.74
C GLY A 80 -1.13 7.91 -13.44
N VAL A 81 -0.95 9.15 -13.02
CA VAL A 81 -0.23 9.46 -11.78
C VAL A 81 -1.04 10.40 -10.91
N LEU A 82 -1.26 10.00 -9.67
CA LEU A 82 -1.62 10.88 -8.57
C LEU A 82 -0.37 11.10 -7.73
N THR A 83 0.07 12.33 -7.61
CA THR A 83 1.15 12.74 -6.72
C THR A 83 0.60 13.17 -5.37
N GLU A 84 1.43 13.16 -4.33
CA GLU A 84 1.07 13.62 -2.98
C GLU A 84 0.34 14.98 -3.01
N ASN A 85 0.92 15.95 -3.73
CA ASN A 85 0.21 17.18 -4.07
C ASN A 85 -0.68 16.92 -5.30
N ALA A 86 -1.96 17.25 -5.19
CA ALA A 86 -2.94 17.02 -6.26
C ALA A 86 -2.53 17.65 -7.62
N GLY A 87 -1.68 18.67 -7.61
CA GLY A 87 -1.15 19.33 -8.81
C GLY A 87 -2.24 19.95 -9.70
N LEU A 88 -3.33 20.44 -9.10
CA LEU A 88 -4.43 21.11 -9.75
C LEU A 88 -4.18 22.61 -9.77
N ASP A 89 -4.62 23.30 -10.83
CA ASP A 89 -4.68 24.77 -10.81
C ASP A 89 -5.93 25.20 -10.03
N GLU A 90 -5.72 25.83 -8.88
CA GLU A 90 -6.79 26.23 -7.96
C GLU A 90 -7.70 27.34 -8.51
N ARG A 91 -7.26 28.08 -9.52
CA ARG A 91 -8.03 29.12 -10.21
C ARG A 91 -9.03 28.54 -11.22
N LEU A 92 -8.83 27.29 -11.60
CA LEU A 92 -9.67 26.57 -12.54
C LEU A 92 -10.72 25.74 -11.78
N THR A 93 -11.81 25.43 -12.47
CA THR A 93 -12.81 24.44 -12.03
C THR A 93 -12.30 23.01 -12.25
N PRO A 94 -12.91 21.99 -11.63
CA PRO A 94 -12.65 20.58 -11.97
C PRO A 94 -12.73 20.31 -13.47
N ARG A 95 -13.79 20.76 -14.14
CA ARG A 95 -13.98 20.59 -15.59
C ARG A 95 -12.83 21.21 -16.39
N GLU A 96 -12.42 22.42 -16.06
CA GLU A 96 -11.32 23.10 -16.75
C GLU A 96 -9.96 22.42 -16.50
N ASN A 97 -9.69 21.95 -15.27
CA ASN A 97 -8.50 21.16 -14.96
C ASN A 97 -8.43 19.86 -15.80
N LEU A 98 -9.55 19.15 -15.92
CA LEU A 98 -9.61 17.93 -16.73
C LEU A 98 -9.48 18.28 -18.23
N ALA A 99 -10.17 19.31 -18.73
CA ALA A 99 -10.06 19.75 -20.11
C ALA A 99 -8.64 20.19 -20.48
N PHE A 100 -7.94 20.85 -19.57
CA PHE A 100 -6.53 21.21 -19.73
C PHE A 100 -5.64 19.98 -19.83
N ALA A 101 -5.82 19.02 -18.92
CA ALA A 101 -5.08 17.75 -18.94
C ALA A 101 -5.33 16.94 -20.21
N ALA A 102 -6.56 16.90 -20.69
CA ALA A 102 -6.95 16.26 -21.93
C ALA A 102 -6.22 16.85 -23.16
N ARG A 103 -6.20 18.18 -23.23
CA ARG A 103 -5.51 18.91 -24.34
C ARG A 103 -4.01 18.61 -24.36
N ILE A 104 -3.33 18.63 -23.20
CA ILE A 104 -1.90 18.29 -23.11
C ILE A 104 -1.63 16.87 -23.62
N ARG A 105 -2.60 15.96 -23.42
CA ARG A 105 -2.49 14.55 -23.85
C ARG A 105 -2.95 14.31 -25.28
N GLY A 106 -3.43 15.35 -25.98
CA GLY A 106 -3.90 15.26 -27.36
C GLY A 106 -5.22 14.51 -27.50
N LEU A 107 -6.05 14.45 -26.46
CA LEU A 107 -7.37 13.84 -26.55
C LEU A 107 -8.31 14.72 -27.37
N ASP A 108 -9.19 14.08 -28.16
CA ASP A 108 -10.29 14.79 -28.83
C ASP A 108 -11.18 15.50 -27.82
N SER A 109 -11.61 16.72 -28.12
CA SER A 109 -12.33 17.57 -27.17
C SER A 109 -13.67 16.96 -26.75
N ARG A 110 -14.42 16.34 -27.69
CA ARG A 110 -15.72 15.72 -27.37
C ARG A 110 -15.55 14.48 -26.50
N ASP A 111 -14.54 13.67 -26.78
CA ASP A 111 -14.18 12.52 -25.96
C ASP A 111 -13.70 12.94 -24.58
N ALA A 112 -12.89 13.97 -24.51
CA ALA A 112 -12.39 14.54 -23.27
C ALA A 112 -13.52 15.04 -22.37
N ASP A 113 -14.47 15.82 -22.92
CA ASP A 113 -15.61 16.35 -22.18
C ASP A 113 -16.52 15.23 -21.65
N ARG A 114 -16.80 14.20 -22.49
CA ARG A 114 -17.60 13.05 -22.09
C ARG A 114 -16.91 12.27 -20.95
N ARG A 115 -15.61 11.97 -21.11
CA ARG A 115 -14.83 11.25 -20.08
C ARG A 115 -14.71 12.07 -18.79
N ALA A 116 -14.46 13.37 -18.90
CA ALA A 116 -14.40 14.26 -17.75
C ALA A 116 -15.73 14.27 -16.97
N ALA A 117 -16.87 14.41 -17.67
CA ALA A 117 -18.18 14.37 -17.04
C ALA A 117 -18.44 13.03 -16.32
N GLY A 118 -18.18 11.90 -16.98
CA GLY A 118 -18.36 10.56 -16.36
C GLY A 118 -17.44 10.31 -15.18
N LEU A 119 -16.19 10.82 -15.23
CA LEU A 119 -15.27 10.71 -14.10
C LEU A 119 -15.70 11.61 -12.93
N LEU A 120 -16.12 12.84 -13.20
CA LEU A 120 -16.64 13.73 -12.13
C LEU A 120 -17.89 13.15 -11.47
N GLU A 121 -18.76 12.50 -12.25
CA GLU A 121 -19.92 11.76 -11.71
C GLU A 121 -19.47 10.57 -10.84
N ARG A 122 -18.59 9.72 -11.36
CA ARG A 122 -18.05 8.56 -10.63
C ARG A 122 -17.39 8.96 -9.30
N PHE A 123 -16.74 10.11 -9.26
CA PHE A 123 -16.07 10.63 -8.06
C PHE A 123 -16.95 11.52 -7.19
N ALA A 124 -18.28 11.57 -7.44
CA ALA A 124 -19.25 12.40 -6.73
C ALA A 124 -18.85 13.88 -6.70
N MET A 125 -18.34 14.39 -7.83
CA MET A 125 -17.88 15.77 -8.03
C MET A 125 -18.71 16.54 -9.06
N SER A 126 -19.87 16.00 -9.49
CA SER A 126 -20.73 16.64 -10.51
C SER A 126 -21.28 17.98 -10.05
N ALA A 127 -21.66 18.09 -8.79
CA ALA A 127 -22.21 19.35 -8.23
C ALA A 127 -21.17 20.47 -8.18
N GLU A 128 -19.88 20.11 -8.02
CA GLU A 128 -18.75 21.03 -7.94
C GLU A 128 -18.01 21.22 -9.27
N ALA A 129 -18.48 20.57 -10.35
CA ALA A 129 -17.77 20.50 -11.64
C ALA A 129 -17.37 21.88 -12.20
N ASP A 130 -18.21 22.88 -11.97
CA ASP A 130 -18.08 24.25 -12.49
C ASP A 130 -17.74 25.29 -11.39
N ARG A 131 -17.38 24.84 -10.18
CA ARG A 131 -16.91 25.70 -9.09
C ARG A 131 -15.38 25.67 -9.03
N GLN A 132 -14.74 26.83 -8.82
CA GLN A 132 -13.28 26.90 -8.67
C GLN A 132 -12.77 26.03 -7.53
N ILE A 133 -11.62 25.39 -7.73
CA ILE A 133 -11.00 24.47 -6.77
C ILE A 133 -10.52 25.18 -5.50
N THR A 134 -10.28 26.50 -5.58
CA THR A 134 -10.02 27.35 -4.39
C THR A 134 -11.11 27.11 -3.35
N GLY A 135 -10.72 26.66 -2.15
CA GLY A 135 -11.68 26.35 -1.07
C GLY A 135 -12.23 24.90 -1.08
N PHE A 136 -11.77 24.04 -1.97
CA PHE A 136 -12.06 22.61 -1.88
C PHE A 136 -11.34 21.97 -0.69
N SER A 137 -11.98 21.00 -0.04
CA SER A 137 -11.33 20.15 0.94
C SER A 137 -10.21 19.31 0.29
N THR A 138 -9.27 18.81 1.09
CA THR A 138 -8.22 17.90 0.59
C THR A 138 -8.82 16.70 -0.13
N GLY A 139 -9.93 16.11 0.40
CA GLY A 139 -10.63 15.00 -0.21
C GLY A 139 -11.23 15.34 -1.58
N GLN A 140 -11.87 16.49 -1.72
CA GLN A 140 -12.37 16.97 -3.01
C GLN A 140 -11.24 17.15 -4.03
N ARG A 141 -10.12 17.74 -3.61
CA ARG A 141 -8.94 17.91 -4.49
C ARG A 141 -8.36 16.55 -4.93
N LYS A 142 -8.27 15.59 -4.01
CA LYS A 142 -7.78 14.23 -4.33
C LYS A 142 -8.71 13.51 -5.33
N ARG A 143 -10.04 13.63 -5.17
CA ARG A 143 -11.01 13.07 -6.11
C ARG A 143 -10.87 13.66 -7.52
N VAL A 144 -10.72 14.98 -7.65
CA VAL A 144 -10.47 15.63 -8.95
C VAL A 144 -9.12 15.20 -9.54
N ALA A 145 -8.08 15.07 -8.72
CA ALA A 145 -6.77 14.62 -9.18
C ALA A 145 -6.77 13.14 -9.62
N LEU A 146 -7.54 12.26 -8.97
CA LEU A 146 -7.78 10.89 -9.42
C LEU A 146 -8.54 10.87 -10.74
N ALA A 147 -9.60 11.69 -10.90
CA ALA A 147 -10.31 11.85 -12.16
C ALA A 147 -9.36 12.26 -13.29
N ARG A 148 -8.46 13.22 -13.03
CA ARG A 148 -7.43 13.63 -13.98
C ARG A 148 -6.45 12.51 -14.34
N ALA A 149 -6.02 11.71 -13.36
CA ALA A 149 -5.12 10.58 -13.58
C ALA A 149 -5.74 9.50 -14.49
N LEU A 150 -7.07 9.34 -14.44
CA LEU A 150 -7.85 8.36 -15.21
C LEU A 150 -8.35 8.86 -16.57
N LEU A 151 -8.24 10.16 -16.85
CA LEU A 151 -8.90 10.80 -18.00
C LEU A 151 -8.58 10.18 -19.35
N HIS A 152 -7.36 9.68 -19.52
CA HIS A 152 -6.87 9.06 -20.76
C HIS A 152 -6.92 7.53 -20.75
N ASP A 153 -7.63 6.95 -19.77
CA ASP A 153 -7.84 5.51 -19.62
C ASP A 153 -6.53 4.70 -19.53
N PRO A 154 -5.70 4.95 -18.51
CA PRO A 154 -4.39 4.32 -18.36
C PRO A 154 -4.50 2.84 -17.98
N ASP A 155 -3.51 2.03 -18.44
CA ASP A 155 -3.35 0.63 -18.04
C ASP A 155 -2.75 0.50 -16.62
N VAL A 156 -1.90 1.46 -16.23
CA VAL A 156 -1.20 1.47 -14.93
C VAL A 156 -1.48 2.78 -14.19
N LEU A 157 -1.77 2.67 -12.90
CA LEU A 157 -1.92 3.81 -12.00
C LEU A 157 -0.80 3.83 -10.97
N PHE A 158 -0.14 4.97 -10.85
CA PHE A 158 0.79 5.29 -9.78
C PHE A 158 0.11 6.26 -8.80
N LEU A 159 -0.11 5.83 -7.57
CA LEU A 159 -0.78 6.61 -6.53
C LEU A 159 0.19 6.89 -5.39
N ASP A 160 0.66 8.13 -5.29
CA ASP A 160 1.62 8.56 -4.27
C ASP A 160 0.88 9.25 -3.14
N GLU A 161 0.77 8.59 -1.99
CA GLU A 161 0.07 9.05 -0.79
C GLU A 161 -1.38 9.53 -1.08
N PRO A 162 -2.25 8.67 -1.67
CA PRO A 162 -3.57 9.11 -2.13
C PRO A 162 -4.50 9.57 -1.01
N THR A 163 -4.27 9.10 0.21
CA THR A 163 -5.11 9.35 1.40
C THR A 163 -4.49 10.34 2.38
N SER A 164 -3.25 10.78 2.14
CA SER A 164 -2.57 11.74 3.00
C SER A 164 -3.36 13.03 3.17
N GLY A 165 -3.56 13.45 4.45
CA GLY A 165 -4.28 14.67 4.81
C GLY A 165 -5.81 14.55 4.71
N LEU A 166 -6.36 13.36 4.57
CA LEU A 166 -7.80 13.10 4.60
C LEU A 166 -8.29 12.78 6.02
N ASP A 167 -9.55 13.14 6.29
CA ASP A 167 -10.25 12.61 7.46
C ASP A 167 -10.61 11.12 7.26
N PRO A 168 -10.96 10.38 8.32
CA PRO A 168 -11.23 8.94 8.22
C PRO A 168 -12.37 8.54 7.27
N ALA A 169 -13.37 9.40 7.06
CA ALA A 169 -14.47 9.13 6.14
C ALA A 169 -14.01 9.29 4.68
N ALA A 170 -13.36 10.42 4.37
CA ALA A 170 -12.78 10.68 3.05
C ALA A 170 -11.69 9.65 2.67
N THR A 171 -10.89 9.21 3.65
CA THR A 171 -9.92 8.12 3.47
C THR A 171 -10.59 6.83 2.99
N ARG A 172 -11.65 6.42 3.69
CA ARG A 172 -12.41 5.20 3.35
C ARG A 172 -12.98 5.28 1.94
N ASP A 173 -13.59 6.41 1.60
CA ASP A 173 -14.15 6.66 0.26
C ASP A 173 -13.09 6.54 -0.85
N VAL A 174 -11.89 7.10 -0.63
CA VAL A 174 -10.79 7.05 -1.60
C VAL A 174 -10.22 5.63 -1.71
N VAL A 175 -10.08 4.90 -0.60
CA VAL A 175 -9.63 3.50 -0.59
C VAL A 175 -10.62 2.60 -1.35
N ASP A 176 -11.92 2.71 -1.08
CA ASP A 176 -12.95 1.93 -1.75
C ASP A 176 -12.99 2.24 -3.25
N LEU A 177 -12.77 3.50 -3.61
CA LEU A 177 -12.67 3.94 -5.00
C LEU A 177 -11.45 3.33 -5.71
N ILE A 178 -10.27 3.33 -5.08
CA ILE A 178 -9.05 2.70 -5.63
C ILE A 178 -9.29 1.19 -5.82
N GLY A 179 -9.91 0.52 -4.84
CA GLY A 179 -10.28 -0.89 -4.93
C GLY A 179 -11.18 -1.19 -6.14
N SER A 180 -12.20 -0.34 -6.37
CA SER A 180 -13.08 -0.50 -7.53
C SER A 180 -12.36 -0.29 -8.87
N LEU A 181 -11.36 0.60 -8.92
CA LEU A 181 -10.57 0.83 -10.15
C LEU A 181 -9.71 -0.38 -10.52
N ALA A 182 -9.15 -1.07 -9.53
CA ALA A 182 -8.38 -2.28 -9.75
C ALA A 182 -9.29 -3.45 -10.16
N ALA A 183 -10.37 -3.70 -9.39
CA ALA A 183 -11.27 -4.84 -9.61
C ALA A 183 -12.08 -4.73 -10.91
N ASP A 184 -12.73 -3.57 -11.16
CA ASP A 184 -13.69 -3.43 -12.27
C ASP A 184 -13.02 -3.36 -13.65
N HIS A 185 -11.77 -2.91 -13.72
CA HIS A 185 -11.10 -2.64 -15.00
C HIS A 185 -9.79 -3.42 -15.18
N GLY A 186 -9.43 -4.30 -14.24
CA GLY A 186 -8.17 -5.06 -14.29
C GLY A 186 -6.94 -4.17 -14.40
N ARG A 187 -6.97 -2.96 -13.83
CA ARG A 187 -5.86 -2.01 -13.89
C ARG A 187 -4.78 -2.39 -12.91
N THR A 188 -3.54 -2.26 -13.35
CA THR A 188 -2.39 -2.39 -12.47
C THR A 188 -2.23 -1.12 -11.63
N VAL A 189 -2.07 -1.26 -10.32
CA VAL A 189 -1.94 -0.13 -9.39
C VAL A 189 -0.67 -0.26 -8.58
N ILE A 190 0.15 0.78 -8.55
CA ILE A 190 1.19 0.95 -7.53
C ILE A 190 0.71 1.99 -6.52
N LEU A 191 0.50 1.54 -5.30
CA LEU A 191 0.06 2.35 -4.18
C LEU A 191 1.25 2.63 -3.26
N CYS A 192 1.79 3.85 -3.30
CA CYS A 192 2.78 4.29 -2.32
C CYS A 192 2.06 4.91 -1.13
N THR A 193 2.26 4.33 0.04
CA THR A 193 1.69 4.85 1.28
C THR A 193 2.53 4.46 2.48
N HIS A 194 2.37 5.19 3.57
CA HIS A 194 2.82 4.81 4.90
C HIS A 194 1.65 4.39 5.80
N PHE A 195 0.41 4.46 5.29
CA PHE A 195 -0.81 4.00 5.98
C PHE A 195 -1.05 2.51 5.70
N LEU A 196 -0.59 1.66 6.62
CA LEU A 196 -0.53 0.21 6.42
C LEU A 196 -1.92 -0.44 6.38
N GLY A 197 -2.88 0.02 7.20
CA GLY A 197 -4.23 -0.51 7.23
C GLY A 197 -5.00 -0.31 5.92
N GLU A 198 -4.70 0.75 5.17
CA GLU A 198 -5.28 1.01 3.85
C GLU A 198 -4.64 0.11 2.80
N ALA A 199 -3.31 -0.01 2.82
CA ALA A 199 -2.58 -0.89 1.91
C ALA A 199 -2.99 -2.34 2.11
N GLY A 200 -3.17 -2.81 3.36
CA GLY A 200 -3.59 -4.18 3.68
C GLY A 200 -4.98 -4.55 3.18
N ARG A 201 -5.84 -3.57 2.89
CA ARG A 201 -7.17 -3.80 2.29
C ARG A 201 -7.17 -3.91 0.78
N LEU A 202 -6.14 -3.38 0.12
CA LEU A 202 -6.10 -3.23 -1.32
C LEU A 202 -5.02 -4.06 -2.00
N ALA A 203 -3.90 -4.30 -1.32
CA ALA A 203 -2.71 -4.84 -1.97
C ALA A 203 -2.73 -6.36 -2.08
N ASP A 204 -2.45 -6.86 -3.27
CA ASP A 204 -2.19 -8.28 -3.52
C ASP A 204 -0.77 -8.66 -3.07
N ARG A 205 0.21 -7.80 -3.34
CA ARG A 205 1.60 -7.92 -2.87
C ARG A 205 2.11 -6.62 -2.31
N MET A 206 3.16 -6.71 -1.52
CA MET A 206 3.85 -5.57 -0.93
C MET A 206 5.35 -5.56 -1.27
N ALA A 207 5.90 -4.38 -1.42
CA ALA A 207 7.32 -4.11 -1.49
C ALA A 207 7.68 -3.11 -0.38
N VAL A 208 8.45 -3.54 0.60
CA VAL A 208 8.88 -2.70 1.73
C VAL A 208 10.22 -2.08 1.41
N LEU A 209 10.27 -0.76 1.30
CA LEU A 209 11.47 0.01 1.04
C LEU A 209 12.03 0.66 2.30
N HIS A 210 13.35 0.67 2.39
CA HIS A 210 14.06 1.46 3.40
C HIS A 210 15.39 1.95 2.82
N HIS A 211 15.65 3.26 2.95
CA HIS A 211 16.85 3.91 2.38
C HIS A 211 17.14 3.49 0.93
N GLY A 212 16.11 3.48 0.10
CA GLY A 212 16.21 3.14 -1.32
C GLY A 212 16.34 1.65 -1.63
N ARG A 213 16.39 0.76 -0.63
CA ARG A 213 16.57 -0.69 -0.81
C ARG A 213 15.30 -1.47 -0.50
N LEU A 214 15.09 -2.54 -1.24
CA LEU A 214 14.02 -3.49 -0.98
C LEU A 214 14.37 -4.36 0.24
N GLN A 215 13.49 -4.37 1.24
CA GLN A 215 13.65 -5.17 2.46
C GLN A 215 12.85 -6.46 2.40
N ALA A 216 11.64 -6.39 1.84
CA ALA A 216 10.77 -7.54 1.63
C ALA A 216 9.92 -7.31 0.39
N PHE A 217 9.55 -8.41 -0.29
CA PHE A 217 8.71 -8.39 -1.49
C PHE A 217 7.93 -9.69 -1.62
N GLY A 218 6.62 -9.59 -1.73
CA GLY A 218 5.75 -10.75 -1.90
C GLY A 218 4.34 -10.52 -1.36
N GLU A 219 3.57 -11.59 -1.29
CA GLU A 219 2.27 -11.59 -0.63
C GLU A 219 2.46 -11.40 0.89
N PRO A 220 1.62 -10.61 1.58
CA PRO A 220 1.77 -10.35 3.01
C PRO A 220 1.86 -11.63 3.84
N GLU A 221 1.04 -12.64 3.52
CA GLU A 221 1.03 -13.93 4.21
C GLU A 221 2.32 -14.73 4.00
N ALA A 222 2.91 -14.69 2.79
CA ALA A 222 4.16 -15.34 2.50
C ALA A 222 5.33 -14.72 3.27
N ILE A 223 5.40 -13.38 3.28
CA ILE A 223 6.41 -12.65 4.07
C ILE A 223 6.20 -12.90 5.56
N ALA A 224 4.96 -12.93 6.03
CA ALA A 224 4.64 -13.25 7.41
C ALA A 224 5.13 -14.66 7.79
N ALA A 225 4.93 -15.66 6.93
CA ALA A 225 5.40 -17.03 7.19
C ALA A 225 6.94 -17.12 7.31
N GLU A 226 7.69 -16.24 6.64
CA GLU A 226 9.14 -16.13 6.79
C GLU A 226 9.57 -15.42 8.08
N LEU A 227 8.73 -14.49 8.57
CA LEU A 227 9.05 -13.68 9.75
C LEU A 227 8.65 -14.33 11.06
N TRP A 228 7.54 -15.07 11.07
CA TRP A 228 7.01 -15.73 12.26
C TRP A 228 6.93 -17.24 12.07
N SER A 229 7.44 -17.97 13.04
CA SER A 229 7.24 -19.41 13.15
C SER A 229 5.97 -19.71 13.93
N GLY A 230 4.78 -19.51 13.32
CA GLY A 230 3.52 -19.85 13.97
C GLY A 230 2.35 -18.98 13.59
N LEU A 231 1.17 -19.35 14.07
CA LEU A 231 -0.09 -18.67 13.91
C LEU A 231 -0.54 -18.06 15.23
N GLY A 232 -0.80 -16.75 15.25
CA GLY A 232 -1.45 -16.09 16.38
C GLY A 232 -2.92 -16.50 16.51
N VAL A 233 -3.39 -16.74 17.72
CA VAL A 233 -4.79 -17.09 18.01
C VAL A 233 -5.25 -16.31 19.23
N ASP A 234 -6.36 -15.61 19.09
CA ASP A 234 -7.02 -14.95 20.22
C ASP A 234 -8.09 -15.89 20.78
N LEU A 235 -7.93 -16.25 22.05
CA LEU A 235 -8.89 -17.05 22.82
C LEU A 235 -9.75 -16.11 23.65
N ASP A 236 -11.05 -16.09 23.40
CA ASP A 236 -12.04 -15.48 24.28
C ASP A 236 -12.43 -16.50 25.37
N LEU A 237 -12.07 -16.20 26.59
CA LEU A 237 -12.37 -17.03 27.77
C LEU A 237 -13.40 -16.34 28.71
N GLY A 238 -13.91 -15.16 28.31
CA GLY A 238 -14.83 -14.33 29.11
C GLY A 238 -14.19 -13.60 30.26
N ALA A 239 -12.91 -13.85 30.54
CA ALA A 239 -12.10 -13.16 31.52
C ALA A 239 -10.61 -13.38 31.20
N GLU A 240 -9.74 -12.52 31.74
CA GLU A 240 -8.29 -12.66 31.59
C GLU A 240 -7.80 -14.04 32.08
N ALA A 241 -6.95 -14.67 31.29
CA ALA A 241 -6.44 -16.00 31.61
C ALA A 241 -5.52 -15.98 32.84
N GLY A 242 -5.94 -16.66 33.91
CA GLY A 242 -5.11 -16.81 35.09
C GLY A 242 -3.86 -17.70 34.84
N ALA A 243 -2.87 -17.61 35.74
CA ALA A 243 -1.60 -18.35 35.60
C ALA A 243 -1.75 -19.86 35.40
N ALA A 244 -2.76 -20.49 36.05
CA ALA A 244 -3.03 -21.92 35.89
C ALA A 244 -3.55 -22.23 34.47
N THR A 245 -4.39 -21.38 33.89
CA THR A 245 -4.91 -21.52 32.52
C THR A 245 -3.80 -21.32 31.51
N LEU A 246 -2.95 -20.29 31.66
CA LEU A 246 -1.79 -20.05 30.80
C LEU A 246 -0.82 -21.24 30.81
N ALA A 247 -0.48 -21.75 32.01
CA ALA A 247 0.41 -22.91 32.15
C ALA A 247 -0.18 -24.17 31.48
N ARG A 248 -1.50 -24.28 31.41
CA ARG A 248 -2.17 -25.37 30.70
C ARG A 248 -2.13 -25.19 29.20
N ILE A 249 -2.40 -24.00 28.70
CA ILE A 249 -2.27 -23.64 27.29
C ILE A 249 -0.85 -23.97 26.80
N GLN A 250 0.17 -23.52 27.53
CA GLN A 250 1.58 -23.74 27.18
C GLN A 250 2.03 -25.22 27.18
N ARG A 251 1.27 -26.12 27.83
CA ARG A 251 1.57 -27.57 27.81
C ARG A 251 0.98 -28.29 26.62
N VAL A 252 0.12 -27.65 25.84
CA VAL A 252 -0.45 -28.28 24.63
C VAL A 252 0.63 -28.36 23.55
N ASP A 253 0.81 -29.57 22.97
CA ASP A 253 1.76 -29.73 21.89
C ASP A 253 1.44 -28.85 20.70
N GLY A 254 2.46 -28.14 20.21
CA GLY A 254 2.32 -27.17 19.12
C GLY A 254 1.97 -25.74 19.58
N VAL A 255 1.74 -25.48 20.88
CA VAL A 255 1.71 -24.12 21.42
C VAL A 255 3.16 -23.64 21.62
N LEU A 256 3.48 -22.49 21.03
CA LEU A 256 4.81 -21.89 21.06
C LEU A 256 4.93 -20.84 22.15
N ASP A 257 3.87 -20.06 22.39
CA ASP A 257 3.79 -19.05 23.44
C ASP A 257 2.31 -18.77 23.81
N ALA A 258 2.09 -18.22 25.02
CA ALA A 258 0.78 -17.79 25.48
C ALA A 258 0.90 -16.66 26.49
N THR A 259 0.13 -15.59 26.31
CA THR A 259 0.05 -14.43 27.18
C THR A 259 -1.39 -14.11 27.54
N ALA A 260 -1.61 -13.64 28.79
CA ALA A 260 -2.92 -13.16 29.19
C ALA A 260 -3.22 -11.83 28.51
N VAL A 261 -4.48 -11.68 28.07
CA VAL A 261 -5.03 -10.44 27.53
C VAL A 261 -6.42 -10.21 28.14
N ASP A 262 -6.93 -8.98 28.04
CA ASP A 262 -8.28 -8.68 28.52
C ASP A 262 -9.31 -9.60 27.82
N GLY A 263 -10.17 -10.23 28.62
CA GLY A 263 -11.16 -11.19 28.15
C GLY A 263 -10.64 -12.61 27.81
N GLY A 264 -9.30 -12.88 27.87
CA GLY A 264 -8.81 -14.22 27.50
C GLY A 264 -7.30 -14.39 27.47
N ALA A 265 -6.81 -14.99 26.39
CA ALA A 265 -5.40 -15.20 26.11
C ALA A 265 -5.08 -15.00 24.64
N SER A 266 -3.90 -14.44 24.35
CA SER A 266 -3.28 -14.47 23.03
C SER A 266 -2.27 -15.62 23.01
N VAL A 267 -2.41 -16.53 22.03
CA VAL A 267 -1.64 -17.76 21.93
C VAL A 267 -0.94 -17.81 20.59
N LEU A 268 0.34 -18.14 20.58
CA LEU A 268 1.08 -18.47 19.37
C LEU A 268 1.11 -20.00 19.22
N VAL A 269 0.56 -20.52 18.12
CA VAL A 269 0.56 -21.95 17.82
C VAL A 269 1.40 -22.24 16.58
N ARG A 270 1.94 -23.44 16.45
CA ARG A 270 2.76 -23.85 15.29
C ARG A 270 1.98 -23.73 13.97
N ASP A 271 0.73 -24.17 13.96
CA ASP A 271 -0.16 -24.14 12.81
C ASP A 271 -1.63 -24.26 13.27
N ARG A 272 -2.57 -24.19 12.34
CA ARG A 272 -4.01 -24.24 12.63
C ARG A 272 -4.47 -25.59 13.21
N GLU A 273 -3.79 -26.66 12.91
CA GLU A 273 -4.15 -28.02 13.35
C GLU A 273 -3.98 -28.21 14.86
N VAL A 274 -3.27 -27.31 15.54
CA VAL A 274 -3.14 -27.30 17.00
C VAL A 274 -4.45 -26.89 17.69
N LEU A 275 -5.30 -26.07 17.04
CA LEU A 275 -6.48 -25.49 17.67
C LEU A 275 -7.50 -26.51 18.22
N PRO A 276 -7.89 -27.58 17.51
CA PRO A 276 -8.84 -28.54 18.06
C PRO A 276 -8.32 -29.17 19.37
N GLY A 277 -7.04 -29.52 19.44
CA GLY A 277 -6.41 -30.07 20.63
C GLY A 277 -6.33 -29.09 21.78
N LEU A 278 -6.01 -27.84 21.49
CA LEU A 278 -5.96 -26.75 22.46
C LEU A 278 -7.34 -26.48 23.09
N ILE A 279 -8.39 -26.38 22.26
CA ILE A 279 -9.76 -26.18 22.73
C ILE A 279 -10.20 -27.36 23.59
N ALA A 280 -9.96 -28.60 23.14
CA ALA A 280 -10.31 -29.80 23.89
C ALA A 280 -9.62 -29.84 25.28
N ALA A 281 -8.33 -29.48 25.35
CA ALA A 281 -7.57 -29.43 26.62
C ALA A 281 -8.11 -28.38 27.60
N LEU A 282 -8.59 -27.23 27.11
CA LEU A 282 -9.18 -26.18 27.93
C LEU A 282 -10.56 -26.62 28.45
N VAL A 283 -11.42 -27.15 27.58
CA VAL A 283 -12.76 -27.62 27.94
C VAL A 283 -12.68 -28.79 28.95
N ALA A 284 -11.74 -29.75 28.76
CA ALA A 284 -11.51 -30.84 29.72
C ALA A 284 -11.04 -30.34 31.11
N ALA A 285 -10.63 -29.09 31.21
CA ALA A 285 -10.21 -28.41 32.42
C ALA A 285 -11.25 -27.47 33.02
N ASP A 286 -12.51 -27.56 32.57
CA ASP A 286 -13.59 -26.65 32.94
C ASP A 286 -13.34 -25.16 32.58
N VAL A 287 -12.41 -24.89 31.65
CA VAL A 287 -12.22 -23.54 31.11
C VAL A 287 -13.21 -23.32 29.98
N ARG A 288 -14.04 -22.30 30.12
CA ARG A 288 -14.99 -21.91 29.07
C ARG A 288 -14.26 -21.22 27.93
N VAL A 289 -14.43 -21.72 26.72
CA VAL A 289 -13.92 -21.10 25.47
C VAL A 289 -15.10 -20.58 24.68
N TYR A 290 -15.25 -19.28 24.57
CA TYR A 290 -16.31 -18.62 23.81
C TYR A 290 -15.96 -18.47 22.35
N ALA A 291 -14.67 -18.21 22.06
CA ALA A 291 -14.14 -18.17 20.71
C ALA A 291 -12.65 -18.55 20.70
N ALA A 292 -12.20 -19.08 19.57
CA ALA A 292 -10.78 -19.25 19.22
C ALA A 292 -10.62 -18.73 17.79
N THR A 293 -10.11 -17.49 17.68
CA THR A 293 -10.02 -16.79 16.40
C THR A 293 -8.58 -16.76 15.93
N PRO A 294 -8.23 -17.46 14.84
CA PRO A 294 -6.92 -17.35 14.22
C PRO A 294 -6.72 -15.89 13.77
N ARG A 295 -5.59 -15.33 14.13
CA ARG A 295 -5.16 -13.98 13.73
C ARG A 295 -3.94 -14.11 12.81
N PRO A 296 -4.17 -14.21 11.50
CA PRO A 296 -3.05 -14.14 10.55
C PRO A 296 -2.37 -12.77 10.71
N PRO A 297 -1.03 -12.71 10.60
CA PRO A 297 -0.32 -11.45 10.66
C PRO A 297 -0.86 -10.49 9.61
N THR A 298 -1.12 -9.26 10.02
CA THR A 298 -1.53 -8.20 9.11
C THR A 298 -0.32 -7.63 8.38
N LEU A 299 -0.56 -6.88 7.30
CA LEU A 299 0.50 -6.12 6.63
C LEU A 299 1.21 -5.16 7.60
N GLU A 300 0.48 -4.62 8.60
CA GLU A 300 1.06 -3.82 9.67
C GLU A 300 2.03 -4.62 10.53
N ASP A 301 1.64 -5.81 10.97
CA ASP A 301 2.51 -6.69 11.76
C ASP A 301 3.80 -7.03 11.00
N VAL A 302 3.68 -7.38 9.72
CA VAL A 302 4.83 -7.66 8.84
C VAL A 302 5.76 -6.45 8.75
N TYR A 303 5.21 -5.27 8.52
CA TYR A 303 5.98 -4.05 8.42
C TYR A 303 6.73 -3.72 9.71
N PHE A 304 6.04 -3.74 10.85
CA PHE A 304 6.65 -3.41 12.15
C PHE A 304 7.70 -4.45 12.58
N GLU A 305 7.50 -5.72 12.28
CA GLU A 305 8.50 -6.75 12.57
C GLU A 305 9.77 -6.55 11.73
N LEU A 306 9.63 -6.22 10.44
CA LEU A 306 10.77 -5.89 9.58
C LEU A 306 11.55 -4.69 10.14
N GLU A 307 10.86 -3.65 10.60
CA GLU A 307 11.46 -2.48 11.24
C GLU A 307 12.18 -2.85 12.55
N ALA A 308 11.56 -3.68 13.39
CA ALA A 308 12.12 -4.12 14.67
C ALA A 308 13.38 -4.98 14.50
N ARG A 309 13.38 -5.92 13.55
CA ARG A 309 14.57 -6.75 13.23
C ARG A 309 15.74 -5.89 12.77
N ARG A 310 15.47 -4.87 11.98
CA ARG A 310 16.48 -3.93 11.51
C ARG A 310 17.11 -3.12 12.65
N SER A 311 16.29 -2.64 13.58
CA SER A 311 16.78 -1.88 14.75
C SER A 311 17.71 -2.70 15.67
N LYS A 312 17.60 -4.03 15.61
CA LYS A 312 18.44 -4.98 16.38
C LYS A 312 19.73 -5.37 15.65
N THR A 313 19.89 -5.07 14.36
CA THR A 313 21.10 -5.41 13.62
C THR A 313 22.14 -4.28 13.78
N PRO A 314 23.35 -4.54 14.37
CA PRO A 314 24.37 -3.50 14.56
C PRO A 314 24.94 -3.07 13.21
N GLY A 315 24.59 -1.88 12.75
CA GLY A 315 25.05 -1.29 11.47
C GLY A 315 24.12 -0.22 10.92
N GLY A 316 22.93 -0.05 11.47
CA GLY A 316 22.06 1.08 11.15
C GLY A 316 22.52 2.32 11.92
N GLN A 317 23.20 3.26 11.26
CA GLN A 317 23.45 4.59 11.84
C GLN A 317 22.10 5.24 12.16
N PRO A 318 21.89 5.80 13.36
CA PRO A 318 20.71 6.57 13.66
C PRO A 318 20.67 7.82 12.77
N ASP A 319 19.52 8.07 12.21
CA ASP A 319 19.27 9.22 11.34
C ASP A 319 19.52 10.53 12.12
N LEU A 320 20.44 11.36 11.63
CA LEU A 320 20.79 12.65 12.23
C LEU A 320 19.64 13.69 12.09
N ALA A 321 18.53 13.35 11.44
CA ALA A 321 17.39 14.23 11.24
C ALA A 321 16.44 14.34 12.45
N GLU A 322 16.47 13.39 13.41
CA GLU A 322 15.63 13.44 14.61
C GLU A 322 16.19 14.31 15.76
N ARG A 323 17.36 14.91 15.62
CA ARG A 323 17.99 15.78 16.64
C ARG A 323 17.76 17.28 16.45
N ALA A 324 16.95 17.69 15.46
CA ALA A 324 16.70 19.11 15.16
C ALA A 324 15.20 19.47 15.10
N ALA A 325 14.39 18.85 15.96
CA ALA A 325 13.01 19.26 16.22
C ALA A 325 12.80 19.54 17.70
#